data_00064e1d907edcd154cbec380440cce3
#
_entry.id   00064e1d907edcd154cbec380440cce3
#
_cell.length_a   1.000
_cell.length_b   1.000
_cell.length_c   1.000
_cell.angle_alpha   90.00
_cell.angle_beta   90.00
_cell.angle_gamma   90.00
#
_symmetry.space_group_name_H-M   'P 1'
#
loop_
_entity.id
_entity.type
_entity.pdbx_description
1 polymer ?
#
loop_
_entity_poly.entity_id
_entity_poly.type
_entity_poly.pdbx_seq_one_letter_code
_entity_poly.pdbx_strand_id
1 'polypeptide(L)'
;VTGASGGVGSIAVNLLSELGYHVVALSNKQKKFLFSLGAKEVLSRSEFKINLKPLGRQKWDGCIDTVGGDILASLISEIKYDGIAVATGLAKSHLLNTTVYPFILRNITLSGVDCVYASSVKRRKAWTLIEKKLNFKKLKLIKSEKNISDISDLSKKILKGKIKGRTLISLKKL
;
A
#
# COMPACT_ATOMS: atom_id res chain seq x y z
N VAL A 1 1.48 4.51 -3.74
CA VAL A 1 1.02 3.36 -2.94
C VAL A 1 0.58 2.27 -3.87
N THR A 2 1.13 1.05 -3.78
CA THR A 2 0.70 -0.12 -4.55
C THR A 2 -0.34 -0.94 -3.78
N GLY A 3 -1.16 -1.74 -4.50
CA GLY A 3 -2.26 -2.48 -3.89
C GLY A 3 -3.19 -1.55 -3.08
N ALA A 4 -3.32 -0.32 -3.56
CA ALA A 4 -3.92 0.79 -2.84
C ALA A 4 -5.37 0.54 -2.39
N SER A 5 -6.13 -0.28 -3.11
CA SER A 5 -7.50 -0.64 -2.74
C SER A 5 -7.62 -1.75 -1.68
N GLY A 6 -6.50 -2.37 -1.29
CA GLY A 6 -6.46 -3.40 -0.25
C GLY A 6 -6.46 -2.84 1.17
N GLY A 7 -6.40 -3.73 2.16
CA GLY A 7 -6.49 -3.35 3.57
C GLY A 7 -5.38 -2.41 4.06
N VAL A 8 -4.12 -2.69 3.72
CA VAL A 8 -2.99 -1.83 4.09
C VAL A 8 -2.94 -0.59 3.19
N GLY A 9 -3.05 -0.80 1.87
CA GLY A 9 -2.94 0.29 0.90
C GLY A 9 -3.98 1.40 1.10
N SER A 10 -5.24 1.06 1.40
CA SER A 10 -6.29 2.06 1.63
C SER A 10 -6.06 2.90 2.89
N ILE A 11 -5.53 2.29 3.95
CA ILE A 11 -5.11 3.03 5.17
C ILE A 11 -3.92 3.95 4.84
N ALA A 12 -2.94 3.45 4.09
CA ALA A 12 -1.78 4.25 3.67
C ALA A 12 -2.19 5.46 2.82
N VAL A 13 -3.12 5.28 1.86
CA VAL A 13 -3.66 6.40 1.06
C VAL A 13 -4.32 7.44 1.95
N ASN A 14 -5.20 7.00 2.88
CA ASN A 14 -5.84 7.92 3.81
C ASN A 14 -4.80 8.68 4.65
N LEU A 15 -3.91 7.97 5.32
CA LEU A 15 -2.93 8.59 6.23
C LEU A 15 -1.98 9.56 5.50
N LEU A 16 -1.42 9.15 4.37
CA LEU A 16 -0.51 10.01 3.59
C LEU A 16 -1.22 11.26 3.06
N SER A 17 -2.48 11.12 2.62
CA SER A 17 -3.28 12.27 2.19
C SER A 17 -3.52 13.27 3.33
N GLU A 18 -3.86 12.80 4.54
CA GLU A 18 -4.06 13.67 5.71
C GLU A 18 -2.73 14.29 6.21
N LEU A 19 -1.60 13.68 5.88
CA LEU A 19 -0.26 14.24 6.10
C LEU A 19 0.14 15.27 5.03
N GLY A 20 -0.69 15.53 4.04
CA GLY A 20 -0.45 16.51 2.99
C GLY A 20 0.35 16.02 1.78
N TYR A 21 0.64 14.73 1.67
CA TYR A 21 1.35 14.18 0.51
C TYR A 21 0.45 14.14 -0.75
N HIS A 22 1.06 14.36 -1.91
CA HIS A 22 0.44 14.06 -3.20
C HIS A 22 0.46 12.54 -3.43
N VAL A 23 -0.65 11.88 -3.12
CA VAL A 23 -0.72 10.42 -3.15
C VAL A 23 -1.16 9.92 -4.52
N VAL A 24 -0.28 9.16 -5.17
CA VAL A 24 -0.60 8.37 -6.37
C VAL A 24 -0.90 6.94 -5.95
N ALA A 25 -2.08 6.44 -6.27
CA ALA A 25 -2.55 5.11 -5.91
C ALA A 25 -2.51 4.17 -7.10
N LEU A 26 -1.82 3.03 -6.99
CA LEU A 26 -1.79 2.00 -8.03
C LEU A 26 -2.82 0.92 -7.73
N SER A 27 -3.88 0.88 -8.56
CA SER A 27 -4.95 -0.12 -8.44
C SER A 27 -5.77 -0.22 -9.73
N ASN A 28 -6.06 -1.43 -10.17
CA ASN A 28 -6.94 -1.67 -11.33
C ASN A 28 -8.43 -1.40 -11.05
N LYS A 29 -8.78 -1.16 -9.80
CA LYS A 29 -10.17 -1.14 -9.36
C LYS A 29 -10.41 0.02 -8.42
N GLN A 30 -11.70 0.40 -8.28
CA GLN A 30 -12.12 1.27 -7.20
C GLN A 30 -11.56 2.71 -7.27
N LYS A 31 -11.39 3.29 -8.48
CA LYS A 31 -10.88 4.67 -8.65
C LYS A 31 -11.64 5.66 -7.75
N LYS A 32 -12.99 5.66 -7.78
CA LYS A 32 -13.83 6.55 -6.93
C LYS A 32 -13.53 6.39 -5.43
N PHE A 33 -13.38 5.15 -4.97
CA PHE A 33 -13.05 4.84 -3.58
C PHE A 33 -11.67 5.40 -3.19
N LEU A 34 -10.67 5.28 -4.05
CA LEU A 34 -9.33 5.79 -3.77
C LEU A 34 -9.28 7.33 -3.75
N PHE A 35 -10.00 7.98 -4.66
CA PHE A 35 -10.18 9.43 -4.61
C PHE A 35 -10.90 9.88 -3.34
N SER A 36 -11.93 9.18 -2.88
CA SER A 36 -12.62 9.51 -1.62
C SER A 36 -11.73 9.31 -0.38
N LEU A 37 -10.68 8.49 -0.45
CA LEU A 37 -9.67 8.37 0.60
C LEU A 37 -8.63 9.48 0.55
N GLY A 38 -8.54 10.24 -0.55
CA GLY A 38 -7.64 11.37 -0.71
C GLY A 38 -6.50 11.14 -1.70
N ALA A 39 -6.52 10.05 -2.49
CA ALA A 39 -5.60 9.92 -3.61
C ALA A 39 -5.79 11.10 -4.58
N LYS A 40 -4.70 11.67 -5.06
CA LYS A 40 -4.71 12.73 -6.09
C LYS A 40 -4.74 12.14 -7.49
N GLU A 41 -4.12 10.98 -7.66
CA GLU A 41 -4.09 10.23 -8.91
C GLU A 41 -4.34 8.75 -8.64
N VAL A 42 -4.96 8.06 -9.59
CA VAL A 42 -5.15 6.62 -9.54
C VAL A 42 -4.74 6.01 -10.87
N LEU A 43 -3.66 5.26 -10.84
CA LEU A 43 -3.12 4.55 -11.99
C LEU A 43 -3.60 3.09 -11.98
N SER A 44 -4.06 2.59 -13.12
CA SER A 44 -4.24 1.16 -13.36
C SER A 44 -2.90 0.48 -13.63
N ARG A 45 -2.87 -0.85 -13.60
CA ARG A 45 -1.65 -1.60 -13.98
C ARG A 45 -1.26 -1.39 -15.43
N SER A 46 -2.20 -1.11 -16.33
CA SER A 46 -1.92 -0.81 -17.73
C SER A 46 -1.33 0.59 -17.92
N GLU A 47 -1.75 1.55 -17.08
CA GLU A 47 -1.22 2.91 -17.08
C GLU A 47 0.17 2.98 -16.39
N PHE A 48 0.42 2.12 -15.40
CA PHE A 48 1.72 1.97 -14.75
C PHE A 48 2.64 1.10 -15.59
N LYS A 49 3.44 1.72 -16.44
CA LYS A 49 4.43 1.01 -17.26
C LYS A 49 5.60 0.55 -16.38
N ILE A 50 5.74 -0.77 -16.25
CA ILE A 50 6.87 -1.36 -15.52
C ILE A 50 8.17 -1.00 -16.25
N ASN A 51 9.12 -0.42 -15.52
CA ASN A 51 10.43 -0.08 -16.00
C ASN A 51 11.48 -0.89 -15.21
N LEU A 52 12.10 -1.87 -15.86
CA LEU A 52 13.13 -2.72 -15.26
C LEU A 52 14.54 -2.24 -15.55
N LYS A 53 14.73 -1.02 -16.09
CA LYS A 53 16.05 -0.41 -16.22
C LYS A 53 16.66 -0.20 -14.84
N PRO A 54 17.97 -0.35 -14.69
CA PRO A 54 18.65 -0.13 -13.40
C PRO A 54 18.34 1.23 -12.77
N LEU A 55 18.22 2.27 -13.61
CA LEU A 55 17.82 3.63 -13.22
C LEU A 55 16.78 4.15 -14.22
N GLY A 56 15.61 4.46 -13.71
CA GLY A 56 14.55 5.16 -14.45
C GLY A 56 14.59 6.67 -14.20
N ARG A 57 13.64 7.40 -14.82
CA ARG A 57 13.41 8.81 -14.51
C ARG A 57 12.94 8.93 -13.06
N GLN A 58 13.52 9.86 -12.31
CA GLN A 58 13.10 10.16 -10.94
C GLN A 58 11.68 10.75 -10.92
N LYS A 59 10.75 10.08 -10.26
CA LYS A 59 9.33 10.46 -10.20
C LYS A 59 8.81 10.53 -8.77
N TRP A 60 9.23 9.58 -7.92
CA TRP A 60 8.61 9.33 -6.63
C TRP A 60 9.52 9.73 -5.49
N ASP A 61 9.02 10.50 -4.54
CA ASP A 61 9.74 10.82 -3.30
C ASP A 61 9.82 9.60 -2.37
N GLY A 62 8.82 8.72 -2.46
CA GLY A 62 8.81 7.44 -1.77
C GLY A 62 7.65 6.56 -2.20
N CYS A 63 7.68 5.29 -1.79
CA CYS A 63 6.55 4.39 -2.02
C CYS A 63 6.26 3.49 -0.82
N ILE A 64 4.97 3.15 -0.66
CA ILE A 64 4.52 2.04 0.19
C ILE A 64 4.05 0.94 -0.74
N ASP A 65 4.75 -0.19 -0.70
CA ASP A 65 4.47 -1.32 -1.56
C ASP A 65 3.87 -2.49 -0.78
N THR A 66 2.75 -3.04 -1.32
CA THR A 66 2.07 -4.21 -0.79
C THR A 66 2.05 -5.37 -1.80
N VAL A 67 2.71 -5.20 -2.94
CA VAL A 67 2.58 -6.09 -4.11
C VAL A 67 3.85 -6.87 -4.41
N GLY A 68 5.00 -6.23 -4.29
CA GLY A 68 6.30 -6.86 -4.59
C GLY A 68 6.58 -7.04 -6.08
N GLY A 69 7.59 -7.85 -6.38
CA GLY A 69 7.97 -8.24 -7.74
C GLY A 69 8.44 -7.06 -8.59
N ASP A 70 8.19 -7.16 -9.89
CA ASP A 70 8.60 -6.15 -10.89
C ASP A 70 8.01 -4.77 -10.63
N ILE A 71 6.87 -4.68 -9.94
CA ILE A 71 6.27 -3.39 -9.57
C ILE A 71 7.15 -2.68 -8.56
N LEU A 72 7.58 -3.38 -7.51
CA LEU A 72 8.51 -2.82 -6.52
C LEU A 72 9.86 -2.48 -7.16
N ALA A 73 10.40 -3.37 -7.99
CA ALA A 73 11.66 -3.12 -8.70
C ALA A 73 11.58 -1.87 -9.59
N SER A 74 10.49 -1.72 -10.34
CA SER A 74 10.24 -0.54 -11.16
C SER A 74 10.16 0.75 -10.32
N LEU A 75 9.43 0.71 -9.20
CA LEU A 75 9.33 1.87 -8.30
C LEU A 75 10.70 2.25 -7.74
N ILE A 76 11.49 1.29 -7.26
CA ILE A 76 12.85 1.51 -6.76
C ILE A 76 13.70 2.23 -7.80
N SER A 77 13.62 1.82 -9.08
CA SER A 77 14.38 2.47 -10.16
C SER A 77 13.95 3.92 -10.42
N GLU A 78 12.77 4.32 -10.00
CA GLU A 78 12.17 5.64 -10.26
C GLU A 78 12.08 6.55 -9.02
N ILE A 79 12.55 6.09 -7.86
CA ILE A 79 12.61 6.92 -6.64
C ILE A 79 13.68 8.00 -6.82
N LYS A 80 13.36 9.19 -6.32
CA LYS A 80 14.25 10.36 -6.31
C LYS A 80 15.39 10.16 -5.31
N TYR A 81 16.40 11.01 -5.42
CA TYR A 81 17.53 11.05 -4.49
C TYR A 81 17.03 11.19 -3.04
N ASP A 82 17.66 10.47 -2.09
CA ASP A 82 17.28 10.36 -0.67
C ASP A 82 15.87 9.82 -0.39
N GLY A 83 15.20 9.25 -1.39
CA GLY A 83 13.84 8.73 -1.21
C GLY A 83 13.80 7.32 -0.57
N ILE A 84 12.59 6.85 -0.27
CA ILE A 84 12.37 5.59 0.45
C ILE A 84 11.35 4.69 -0.23
N ALA A 85 11.67 3.40 -0.35
CA ALA A 85 10.72 2.33 -0.67
C ALA A 85 10.41 1.54 0.59
N VAL A 86 9.13 1.45 0.97
CA VAL A 86 8.66 0.67 2.13
C VAL A 86 7.93 -0.57 1.64
N ALA A 87 8.53 -1.74 1.81
CA ALA A 87 7.96 -3.04 1.43
C ALA A 87 7.17 -3.63 2.61
N THR A 88 5.85 -3.79 2.44
CA THR A 88 4.96 -4.30 3.48
C THR A 88 4.21 -5.57 3.07
N GLY A 89 4.30 -5.97 1.81
CA GLY A 89 3.57 -7.13 1.29
C GLY A 89 4.15 -7.66 -0.01
N LEU A 90 3.65 -8.83 -0.40
CA LEU A 90 4.15 -9.61 -1.53
C LEU A 90 3.01 -10.25 -2.34
N ALA A 91 1.90 -9.50 -2.50
CA ALA A 91 0.65 -10.03 -3.08
C ALA A 91 0.81 -10.54 -4.53
N LYS A 92 1.81 -10.08 -5.28
CA LYS A 92 2.16 -10.59 -6.61
C LYS A 92 3.37 -11.51 -6.57
N SER A 93 4.43 -11.12 -5.86
CA SER A 93 5.69 -11.88 -5.81
C SER A 93 6.54 -11.48 -4.60
N HIS A 94 7.28 -12.45 -4.07
CA HIS A 94 8.32 -12.22 -3.06
C HIS A 94 9.69 -11.92 -3.67
N LEU A 95 9.85 -12.15 -4.97
CA LEU A 95 11.12 -11.89 -5.66
C LEU A 95 11.28 -10.39 -5.92
N LEU A 96 12.50 -9.91 -5.86
CA LEU A 96 12.89 -8.53 -6.16
C LEU A 96 14.08 -8.51 -7.10
N ASN A 97 13.82 -8.36 -8.40
CA ASN A 97 14.85 -8.20 -9.43
C ASN A 97 15.22 -6.72 -9.57
N THR A 98 16.26 -6.29 -8.89
CA THR A 98 16.79 -4.93 -8.98
C THR A 98 18.31 -4.94 -8.95
N THR A 99 18.92 -3.77 -9.15
CA THR A 99 20.36 -3.58 -9.06
C THR A 99 20.71 -2.70 -7.86
N VAL A 100 21.97 -2.60 -7.53
CA VAL A 100 22.43 -1.71 -6.45
C VAL A 100 22.49 -0.23 -6.87
N TYR A 101 22.36 0.09 -8.16
CA TYR A 101 22.48 1.46 -8.67
C TYR A 101 21.55 2.48 -7.99
N PRO A 102 20.24 2.22 -7.79
CA PRO A 102 19.39 3.17 -7.09
C PRO A 102 19.90 3.49 -5.68
N PHE A 103 20.44 2.50 -4.99
CA PHE A 103 20.94 2.65 -3.61
C PHE A 103 22.22 3.47 -3.54
N ILE A 104 23.23 3.16 -4.37
CA ILE A 104 24.53 3.84 -4.32
C ILE A 104 24.55 5.18 -5.07
N LEU A 105 23.74 5.34 -6.14
CA LEU A 105 23.75 6.55 -6.97
C LEU A 105 22.67 7.56 -6.59
N ARG A 106 21.65 7.14 -5.84
CA ARG A 106 20.55 8.02 -5.38
C ARG A 106 20.30 7.95 -3.89
N ASN A 107 21.13 7.24 -3.15
CA ASN A 107 21.04 7.10 -1.69
C ASN A 107 19.62 6.71 -1.22
N ILE A 108 18.89 5.90 -1.99
CA ILE A 108 17.55 5.48 -1.60
C ILE A 108 17.61 4.41 -0.52
N THR A 109 16.58 4.37 0.30
CA THR A 109 16.39 3.34 1.31
C THR A 109 15.31 2.36 0.88
N LEU A 110 15.60 1.04 0.95
CA LEU A 110 14.58 0.00 0.94
C LEU A 110 14.36 -0.49 2.37
N SER A 111 13.16 -0.28 2.91
CA SER A 111 12.80 -0.67 4.27
C SER A 111 11.71 -1.75 4.26
N GLY A 112 11.95 -2.86 4.94
CA GLY A 112 10.93 -3.86 5.25
C GLY A 112 10.12 -3.45 6.48
N VAL A 113 8.84 -3.84 6.51
CA VAL A 113 7.98 -3.65 7.68
C VAL A 113 7.71 -4.98 8.35
N ASP A 114 8.38 -5.22 9.48
CA ASP A 114 8.03 -6.30 10.38
C ASP A 114 7.03 -5.80 11.44
N CYS A 115 5.80 -6.29 11.35
CA CYS A 115 4.76 -5.98 12.33
C CYS A 115 4.65 -7.06 13.43
N VAL A 116 5.35 -8.16 13.34
CA VAL A 116 5.29 -9.27 14.31
C VAL A 116 6.21 -8.98 15.51
N TYR A 117 7.49 -8.72 15.25
CA TYR A 117 8.50 -8.47 16.26
C TYR A 117 8.75 -6.99 16.57
N ALA A 118 7.95 -6.10 15.96
CA ALA A 118 8.07 -4.68 16.25
C ALA A 118 7.94 -4.38 17.75
N SER A 119 8.91 -3.66 18.31
CA SER A 119 8.92 -3.33 19.75
C SER A 119 7.67 -2.54 20.15
N SER A 120 7.25 -2.68 21.43
CA SER A 120 6.10 -1.94 21.98
C SER A 120 6.26 -0.42 21.85
N VAL A 121 7.48 0.08 21.88
CA VAL A 121 7.79 1.51 21.69
C VAL A 121 7.48 1.94 20.27
N LYS A 122 7.95 1.18 19.24
CA LYS A 122 7.64 1.45 17.84
C LYS A 122 6.14 1.37 17.58
N ARG A 123 5.46 0.35 18.13
CA ARG A 123 4.00 0.20 18.00
C ARG A 123 3.26 1.41 18.59
N ARG A 124 3.58 1.82 19.81
CA ARG A 124 2.94 2.98 20.43
C ARG A 124 3.12 4.25 19.59
N LYS A 125 4.34 4.52 19.12
CA LYS A 125 4.61 5.68 18.22
C LYS A 125 3.74 5.63 16.97
N ALA A 126 3.63 4.46 16.32
CA ALA A 126 2.80 4.28 15.13
C ALA A 126 1.31 4.52 15.42
N TRP A 127 0.78 3.94 16.51
CA TRP A 127 -0.61 4.13 16.91
C TRP A 127 -0.91 5.59 17.29
N THR A 128 -0.03 6.27 18.01
CA THR A 128 -0.17 7.69 18.33
C THR A 128 -0.22 8.55 17.07
N LEU A 129 0.60 8.23 16.05
CA LEU A 129 0.56 8.94 14.77
C LEU A 129 -0.76 8.69 14.03
N ILE A 130 -1.19 7.43 13.98
CA ILE A 130 -2.46 7.03 13.34
C ILE A 130 -3.63 7.75 14.02
N GLU A 131 -3.70 7.73 15.34
CA GLU A 131 -4.75 8.39 16.12
C GLU A 131 -4.84 9.89 15.84
N LYS A 132 -3.69 10.56 15.72
CA LYS A 132 -3.62 12.01 15.49
C LYS A 132 -3.89 12.41 14.03
N LYS A 133 -3.56 11.56 13.07
CA LYS A 133 -3.49 11.94 11.66
C LYS A 133 -4.45 11.21 10.74
N LEU A 134 -4.93 10.03 11.13
CA LEU A 134 -5.86 9.29 10.29
C LEU A 134 -7.24 9.93 10.29
N ASN A 135 -7.83 10.07 9.11
CA ASN A 135 -9.21 10.53 9.02
C ASN A 135 -10.18 9.38 9.31
N PHE A 136 -10.68 9.35 10.54
CA PHE A 136 -11.58 8.30 11.02
C PHE A 136 -12.93 8.26 10.29
N LYS A 137 -13.42 9.38 9.76
CA LYS A 137 -14.65 9.40 8.94
C LYS A 137 -14.48 8.58 7.67
N LYS A 138 -13.28 8.61 7.07
CA LYS A 138 -12.95 7.81 5.88
C LYS A 138 -12.80 6.31 6.17
N LEU A 139 -12.58 5.90 7.43
CA LEU A 139 -12.53 4.48 7.80
C LEU A 139 -13.85 3.74 7.50
N LYS A 140 -14.98 4.42 7.60
CA LYS A 140 -16.29 3.85 7.22
C LYS A 140 -16.33 3.41 5.76
N LEU A 141 -15.56 4.05 4.88
CA LEU A 141 -15.44 3.67 3.48
C LEU A 141 -14.55 2.44 3.26
N ILE A 142 -13.59 2.23 4.17
CA ILE A 142 -12.61 1.14 4.11
C ILE A 142 -13.18 -0.16 4.67
N LYS A 143 -13.97 -0.09 5.75
CA LYS A 143 -14.52 -1.27 6.38
C LYS A 143 -15.78 -1.79 5.68
N SER A 144 -15.94 -3.09 5.68
CA SER A 144 -17.21 -3.80 5.43
C SER A 144 -17.43 -4.80 6.56
N GLU A 145 -18.68 -5.06 6.89
CA GLU A 145 -19.04 -6.04 7.93
C GLU A 145 -19.74 -7.23 7.28
N LYS A 146 -19.40 -8.42 7.72
CA LYS A 146 -19.91 -9.70 7.23
C LYS A 146 -20.07 -10.68 8.38
N ASN A 147 -20.87 -11.71 8.17
CA ASN A 147 -21.09 -12.77 9.17
C ASN A 147 -20.02 -13.88 9.00
N ILE A 148 -19.88 -14.70 10.03
CA ILE A 148 -18.99 -15.85 10.02
C ILE A 148 -19.33 -16.85 8.89
N SER A 149 -20.60 -17.00 8.56
CA SER A 149 -21.09 -17.82 7.44
C SER A 149 -20.54 -17.39 6.07
N ASP A 150 -20.13 -16.13 5.91
CA ASP A 150 -19.63 -15.57 4.65
C ASP A 150 -18.15 -15.91 4.39
N ILE A 151 -17.43 -16.49 5.36
CA ILE A 151 -15.97 -16.66 5.31
C ILE A 151 -15.52 -17.43 4.07
N SER A 152 -16.19 -18.53 3.74
CA SER A 152 -15.83 -19.37 2.58
C SER A 152 -15.87 -18.59 1.27
N ASP A 153 -16.93 -17.81 1.06
CA ASP A 153 -17.06 -16.97 -0.15
C ASP A 153 -16.08 -15.79 -0.14
N LEU A 154 -15.88 -15.18 1.00
CA LEU A 154 -14.90 -14.09 1.18
C LEU A 154 -13.47 -14.57 0.90
N SER A 155 -13.09 -15.77 1.34
CA SER A 155 -11.79 -16.36 1.06
C SER A 155 -11.55 -16.51 -0.44
N LYS A 156 -12.53 -17.02 -1.17
CA LYS A 156 -12.46 -17.12 -2.64
C LYS A 156 -12.36 -15.74 -3.31
N LYS A 157 -13.09 -14.75 -2.80
CA LYS A 157 -13.07 -13.38 -3.33
C LYS A 157 -11.74 -12.68 -3.06
N ILE A 158 -11.12 -12.90 -1.89
CA ILE A 158 -9.83 -12.27 -1.54
C ILE A 158 -8.70 -12.81 -2.42
N LEU A 159 -8.67 -14.12 -2.65
CA LEU A 159 -7.69 -14.76 -3.55
C LEU A 159 -7.81 -14.24 -5.00
N LYS A 160 -9.03 -13.92 -5.43
CA LYS A 160 -9.28 -13.30 -6.75
C LYS A 160 -9.09 -11.77 -6.75
N GLY A 161 -8.60 -11.18 -5.65
CA GLY A 161 -8.42 -9.74 -5.50
C GLY A 161 -9.71 -8.93 -5.64
N LYS A 162 -10.88 -9.50 -5.31
CA LYS A 162 -12.19 -8.85 -5.45
C LYS A 162 -12.65 -8.10 -4.19
N ILE A 163 -11.89 -8.18 -3.11
CA ILE A 163 -12.17 -7.46 -1.85
C ILE A 163 -11.47 -6.10 -1.87
N LYS A 164 -12.15 -5.07 -1.38
CA LYS A 164 -11.59 -3.75 -1.11
C LYS A 164 -11.50 -3.50 0.39
N GLY A 165 -10.52 -2.73 0.82
CA GLY A 165 -10.37 -2.32 2.22
C GLY A 165 -10.23 -3.48 3.19
N ARG A 166 -10.99 -3.45 4.27
CA ARG A 166 -11.02 -4.44 5.36
C ARG A 166 -12.43 -5.01 5.56
N THR A 167 -12.53 -6.32 5.66
CA THR A 167 -13.75 -6.98 6.06
C THR A 167 -13.66 -7.39 7.53
N LEU A 168 -14.59 -6.91 8.32
CA LEU A 168 -14.78 -7.30 9.71
C LEU A 168 -15.79 -8.46 9.76
N ILE A 169 -15.44 -9.52 10.47
CA ILE A 169 -16.33 -10.66 10.65
C ILE A 169 -17.01 -10.53 12.01
N SER A 170 -18.34 -10.45 11.99
CA SER A 170 -19.14 -10.49 13.21
C SER A 170 -19.22 -11.93 13.71
N LEU A 171 -18.87 -12.12 15.00
CA LEU A 171 -19.01 -13.40 15.70
C LEU A 171 -20.34 -13.51 16.45
N LYS A 172 -21.22 -12.50 16.35
CA LYS A 172 -22.58 -12.60 16.92
C LYS A 172 -23.28 -13.76 16.20
N LYS A 173 -23.80 -14.71 16.98
CA LYS A 173 -24.72 -15.73 16.47
C LYS A 173 -25.91 -15.03 15.80
N LEU A 174 -26.29 -15.54 14.66
CA LEU A 174 -27.57 -15.27 14.03
C LEU A 174 -28.69 -15.67 14.97
#